data_1bb49755620655097a51dd5f363013b5
#
_entry.id   1bb49755620655097a51dd5f363013b5
#
_cell.length_a   1.000
_cell.length_b   1.000
_cell.length_c   1.000
_cell.angle_alpha   90.00
_cell.angle_beta   90.00
_cell.angle_gamma   90.00
#
_symmetry.space_group_name_H-M   'P 1'
#
loop_
_entity.id
_entity.type
_entity.pdbx_description
1 polymer ?
#
loop_
_entity_poly.entity_id
_entity_poly.type
_entity_poly.pdbx_seq_one_letter_code
_entity_poly.pdbx_strand_id
1 'polypeptide(L)'
;IKEEYLFSSGDGFRTALNGIYRKLSTFDLYGSNLTWGIVDAWGQVYDKNRAPTSGSGQAMSKICNFNYKHSELTPTTDAMWNAAWNIIANCNNLIQQAEVADPALFYDHDTERRMILGEAIGLRAYMHFDLLRMYAPAPAANPNTRTFIPYVDKYPSYVNDKQTVSYCLEHAIADLKESQRIL
;
A
#
# COMPACT_ATOMS: atom_id res chain seq x y z
N ILE A 1 15.32 -13.38 10.35
CA ILE A 1 14.50 -14.51 10.86
C ILE A 1 14.06 -15.28 9.63
N LYS A 2 14.22 -16.62 9.60
CA LYS A 2 13.68 -17.43 8.52
C LYS A 2 12.14 -17.45 8.65
N GLU A 3 11.46 -17.44 7.52
CA GLU A 3 10.00 -17.39 7.42
C GLU A 3 9.31 -18.52 8.23
N GLU A 4 9.82 -19.72 8.14
CA GLU A 4 9.33 -20.91 8.88
C GLU A 4 9.34 -20.71 10.40
N TYR A 5 10.30 -19.94 10.96
CA TYR A 5 10.32 -19.60 12.37
C TYR A 5 9.38 -18.44 12.73
N LEU A 6 9.20 -17.50 11.80
CA LEU A 6 8.30 -16.38 12.04
C LEU A 6 6.86 -16.87 12.19
N PHE A 7 6.42 -17.77 11.33
CA PHE A 7 5.04 -18.27 11.33
C PHE A 7 4.83 -19.57 12.13
N SER A 8 5.74 -19.90 13.04
CA SER A 8 5.60 -21.05 13.94
C SER A 8 4.80 -20.77 15.21
N SER A 9 4.38 -19.53 15.45
CA SER A 9 3.62 -19.11 16.64
C SER A 9 2.76 -17.89 16.36
N GLY A 10 1.67 -17.70 17.12
CA GLY A 10 0.80 -16.52 17.02
C GLY A 10 1.55 -15.19 17.20
N ASP A 11 2.53 -15.15 18.12
CA ASP A 11 3.40 -13.98 18.31
C ASP A 11 4.19 -13.63 17.06
N GLY A 12 4.58 -14.62 16.27
CA GLY A 12 5.26 -14.42 15.00
C GLY A 12 4.34 -13.78 13.96
N PHE A 13 3.09 -14.24 13.84
CA PHE A 13 2.06 -13.61 13.01
C PHE A 13 1.78 -12.17 13.44
N ARG A 14 1.65 -11.92 14.75
CA ARG A 14 1.48 -10.58 15.31
C ARG A 14 2.69 -9.69 14.99
N THR A 15 3.89 -10.23 15.09
CA THR A 15 5.14 -9.53 14.75
C THR A 15 5.18 -9.15 13.27
N ALA A 16 4.74 -10.04 12.37
CA ALA A 16 4.65 -9.77 10.94
C ALA A 16 3.67 -8.63 10.64
N LEU A 17 2.47 -8.66 11.23
CA LEU A 17 1.47 -7.60 11.10
C LEU A 17 1.99 -6.26 11.64
N ASN A 18 2.60 -6.24 12.81
CA ASN A 18 3.21 -5.04 13.39
C ASN A 18 4.35 -4.50 12.50
N GLY A 19 5.10 -5.39 11.84
CA GLY A 19 6.12 -5.03 10.86
C GLY A 19 5.51 -4.26 9.66
N ILE A 20 4.34 -4.68 9.18
CA ILE A 20 3.59 -4.00 8.12
C ILE A 20 3.19 -2.59 8.60
N TYR A 21 2.56 -2.46 9.77
CA TYR A 21 2.18 -1.15 10.33
C TYR A 21 3.38 -0.23 10.54
N ARG A 22 4.49 -0.78 11.04
CA ARG A 22 5.72 -0.02 11.21
C ARG A 22 6.27 0.48 9.85
N LYS A 23 6.19 -0.32 8.80
CA LYS A 23 6.59 0.11 7.45
C LYS A 23 5.65 1.18 6.90
N LEU A 24 4.33 1.06 7.13
CA LEU A 24 3.34 2.08 6.77
C LEU A 24 3.64 3.43 7.42
N SER A 25 4.15 3.47 8.65
CA SER A 25 4.47 4.70 9.37
C SER A 25 5.77 5.38 8.93
N THR A 26 6.49 4.85 7.93
CA THR A 26 7.71 5.48 7.43
C THR A 26 7.43 6.73 6.60
N PHE A 27 8.46 7.57 6.42
CA PHE A 27 8.39 8.83 5.66
C PHE A 27 7.87 8.63 4.23
N ASP A 28 8.26 7.54 3.57
CA ASP A 28 7.85 7.22 2.20
C ASP A 28 6.33 6.98 2.06
N LEU A 29 5.67 6.61 3.15
CA LEU A 29 4.25 6.29 3.18
C LEU A 29 3.49 7.26 4.11
N TYR A 30 2.76 6.77 5.11
CA TYR A 30 1.88 7.59 5.95
C TYR A 30 2.61 8.44 7.01
N GLY A 31 3.91 8.21 7.23
CA GLY A 31 4.71 9.10 8.07
C GLY A 31 4.89 10.51 7.47
N SER A 32 4.72 10.67 6.15
CA SER A 32 4.74 11.97 5.47
C SER A 32 4.06 11.95 4.11
N ASN A 33 4.60 11.19 3.13
CA ASN A 33 4.30 11.38 1.71
C ASN A 33 2.85 11.09 1.34
N LEU A 34 2.21 10.11 1.97
CA LEU A 34 0.80 9.74 1.74
C LEU A 34 -0.19 10.52 2.61
N THR A 35 0.29 11.46 3.40
CA THR A 35 -0.52 12.32 4.27
C THR A 35 -0.26 13.80 3.94
N TRP A 36 0.40 14.52 4.84
CA TRP A 36 0.68 15.96 4.73
C TRP A 36 1.85 16.32 3.78
N GLY A 37 2.53 15.34 3.17
CA GLY A 37 3.62 15.56 2.22
C GLY A 37 3.15 15.72 0.77
N ILE A 38 3.49 14.75 -0.08
CA ILE A 38 3.25 14.79 -1.53
C ILE A 38 1.75 14.80 -1.87
N VAL A 39 0.95 13.98 -1.19
CA VAL A 39 -0.48 13.86 -1.51
C VAL A 39 -1.22 15.16 -1.26
N ASP A 40 -0.96 15.84 -0.14
CA ASP A 40 -1.56 17.14 0.15
C ASP A 40 -1.06 18.24 -0.80
N ALA A 41 0.21 18.18 -1.20
CA ALA A 41 0.75 19.09 -2.20
C ALA A 41 0.11 18.90 -3.58
N TRP A 42 -0.13 17.66 -4.01
CA TRP A 42 -0.91 17.36 -5.20
C TRP A 42 -2.40 17.74 -5.05
N GLY A 43 -2.96 17.59 -3.87
CA GLY A 43 -4.30 18.07 -3.51
C GLY A 43 -4.43 19.60 -3.48
N GLN A 44 -3.32 20.34 -3.71
CA GLN A 44 -3.28 21.82 -3.66
C GLN A 44 -3.70 22.39 -2.30
N VAL A 45 -3.45 21.63 -1.22
CA VAL A 45 -3.69 22.09 0.16
C VAL A 45 -2.73 23.21 0.52
N TYR A 46 -1.52 23.19 -0.05
CA TYR A 46 -0.49 24.21 0.16
C TYR A 46 -0.51 25.30 -0.90
N ASP A 47 -0.18 26.54 -0.50
CA ASP A 47 0.02 27.64 -1.45
C ASP A 47 1.31 27.39 -2.27
N LYS A 48 1.12 26.98 -3.51
CA LYS A 48 2.23 26.68 -4.45
C LYS A 48 3.16 27.85 -4.69
N ASN A 49 2.68 29.11 -4.52
CA ASN A 49 3.49 30.31 -4.74
C ASN A 49 4.49 30.55 -3.59
N ARG A 50 4.31 29.88 -2.46
CA ARG A 50 5.23 29.89 -1.32
C ARG A 50 6.22 28.74 -1.32
N ALA A 51 6.06 27.78 -2.24
CA ALA A 51 7.00 26.67 -2.35
C ALA A 51 8.37 27.17 -2.83
N PRO A 52 9.48 26.79 -2.16
CA PRO A 52 10.82 27.19 -2.58
C PRO A 52 11.11 26.74 -4.02
N THR A 53 11.69 27.64 -4.82
CA THR A 53 12.02 27.38 -6.22
C THR A 53 13.48 26.96 -6.44
N SER A 54 14.29 26.99 -5.37
CA SER A 54 15.70 26.64 -5.38
C SER A 54 16.13 25.99 -4.06
N GLY A 55 17.30 25.34 -4.06
CA GLY A 55 17.85 24.66 -2.91
C GLY A 55 17.07 23.38 -2.54
N SER A 56 17.18 22.93 -1.29
CA SER A 56 16.59 21.67 -0.80
C SER A 56 15.05 21.63 -0.82
N GLY A 57 14.39 22.77 -0.96
CA GLY A 57 12.94 22.86 -1.05
C GLY A 57 12.39 22.82 -2.48
N GLN A 58 13.23 22.79 -3.51
CA GLN A 58 12.83 22.84 -4.91
C GLN A 58 11.90 21.68 -5.32
N ALA A 59 12.07 20.51 -4.73
CA ALA A 59 11.20 19.35 -4.96
C ALA A 59 9.72 19.69 -4.69
N MET A 60 9.43 20.42 -3.60
CA MET A 60 8.06 20.82 -3.25
C MET A 60 7.42 21.70 -4.34
N SER A 61 8.17 22.65 -4.90
CA SER A 61 7.68 23.45 -6.04
C SER A 61 7.34 22.59 -7.25
N LYS A 62 8.13 21.55 -7.54
CA LYS A 62 7.85 20.61 -8.65
C LYS A 62 6.63 19.74 -8.37
N ILE A 63 6.46 19.32 -7.13
CA ILE A 63 5.27 18.56 -6.68
C ILE A 63 4.02 19.42 -6.86
N CYS A 64 3.98 20.62 -6.30
CA CYS A 64 2.83 21.53 -6.38
C CYS A 64 2.45 21.94 -7.82
N ASN A 65 3.40 21.87 -8.76
CA ASN A 65 3.18 22.16 -10.16
C ASN A 65 3.01 20.90 -11.04
N PHE A 66 2.79 19.73 -10.44
CA PHE A 66 2.56 18.45 -11.12
C PHE A 66 3.66 18.06 -12.12
N ASN A 67 4.92 18.48 -11.85
CA ASN A 67 6.04 18.13 -12.71
C ASN A 67 6.59 16.74 -12.38
N TYR A 68 5.81 15.71 -12.66
CA TYR A 68 6.07 14.31 -12.29
C TYR A 68 7.38 13.73 -12.82
N LYS A 69 7.93 14.29 -13.90
CA LYS A 69 9.15 13.77 -14.55
C LYS A 69 10.43 14.49 -14.10
N HIS A 70 10.31 15.43 -13.15
CA HIS A 70 11.49 16.16 -12.69
C HIS A 70 12.41 15.26 -11.87
N SER A 71 13.73 15.36 -12.11
CA SER A 71 14.75 14.54 -11.44
C SER A 71 14.74 14.66 -9.91
N GLU A 72 14.32 15.81 -9.37
CA GLU A 72 14.18 16.03 -7.93
C GLU A 72 12.98 15.26 -7.33
N LEU A 73 11.97 14.92 -8.12
CA LEU A 73 10.76 14.23 -7.66
C LEU A 73 10.83 12.71 -7.85
N THR A 74 11.42 12.27 -8.95
CA THR A 74 11.45 10.85 -9.34
C THR A 74 11.95 9.92 -8.22
N PRO A 75 13.06 10.21 -7.50
CA PRO A 75 13.52 9.32 -6.42
C PRO A 75 12.49 9.13 -5.31
N THR A 76 11.73 10.18 -4.98
CA THR A 76 10.71 10.10 -3.94
C THR A 76 9.49 9.28 -4.39
N THR A 77 9.02 9.49 -5.62
CA THR A 77 7.90 8.71 -6.17
C THR A 77 8.28 7.24 -6.34
N ASP A 78 9.52 6.94 -6.72
CA ASP A 78 10.02 5.57 -6.81
C ASP A 78 10.13 4.91 -5.43
N ALA A 79 10.57 5.66 -4.40
CA ALA A 79 10.59 5.18 -3.02
C ALA A 79 9.18 4.85 -2.50
N MET A 80 8.20 5.72 -2.77
CA MET A 80 6.79 5.48 -2.44
C MET A 80 6.26 4.23 -3.14
N TRP A 81 6.51 4.11 -4.43
CA TRP A 81 6.13 2.93 -5.23
C TRP A 81 6.69 1.65 -4.64
N ASN A 82 8.00 1.58 -4.42
CA ASN A 82 8.66 0.40 -3.89
C ASN A 82 8.20 0.06 -2.46
N ALA A 83 7.99 1.07 -1.62
CA ALA A 83 7.50 0.87 -0.26
C ALA A 83 6.07 0.30 -0.25
N ALA A 84 5.17 0.81 -1.11
CA ALA A 84 3.80 0.32 -1.21
C ALA A 84 3.74 -1.14 -1.70
N TRP A 85 4.51 -1.50 -2.72
CA TRP A 85 4.59 -2.89 -3.19
C TRP A 85 5.21 -3.83 -2.16
N ASN A 86 6.16 -3.36 -1.37
CA ASN A 86 6.69 -4.14 -0.25
C ASN A 86 5.61 -4.42 0.80
N ILE A 87 4.76 -3.45 1.12
CA ILE A 87 3.60 -3.68 2.02
C ILE A 87 2.67 -4.74 1.44
N ILE A 88 2.28 -4.62 0.17
CA ILE A 88 1.39 -5.59 -0.50
C ILE A 88 1.98 -7.00 -0.45
N ALA A 89 3.27 -7.15 -0.74
CA ALA A 89 3.95 -8.45 -0.68
C ALA A 89 3.91 -9.05 0.72
N ASN A 90 4.17 -8.25 1.76
CA ASN A 90 4.11 -8.70 3.16
C ASN A 90 2.67 -9.04 3.58
N CYS A 91 1.67 -8.25 3.15
CA CYS A 91 0.26 -8.59 3.38
C CYS A 91 -0.10 -9.93 2.74
N ASN A 92 0.27 -10.15 1.48
CA ASN A 92 -0.01 -11.39 0.78
C ASN A 92 0.64 -12.60 1.44
N ASN A 93 1.91 -12.47 1.86
CA ASN A 93 2.57 -13.53 2.62
C ASN A 93 1.83 -13.83 3.93
N LEU A 94 1.53 -12.80 4.71
CA LEU A 94 0.82 -12.94 5.98
C LEU A 94 -0.57 -13.58 5.80
N ILE A 95 -1.32 -13.17 4.76
CA ILE A 95 -2.63 -13.73 4.42
C ILE A 95 -2.50 -15.23 4.14
N GLN A 96 -1.60 -15.62 3.22
CA GLN A 96 -1.41 -17.03 2.83
C GLN A 96 -1.00 -17.90 4.03
N GLN A 97 -0.15 -17.40 4.91
CA GLN A 97 0.24 -18.12 6.12
C GLN A 97 -0.90 -18.22 7.13
N ALA A 98 -1.67 -17.13 7.34
CA ALA A 98 -2.78 -17.10 8.27
C ALA A 98 -3.98 -17.96 7.84
N GLU A 99 -4.22 -18.12 6.52
CA GLU A 99 -5.29 -18.96 5.97
C GLU A 99 -5.11 -20.43 6.33
N VAL A 100 -3.87 -20.91 6.40
CA VAL A 100 -3.55 -22.32 6.65
C VAL A 100 -3.05 -22.60 8.07
N ALA A 101 -2.88 -21.55 8.89
CA ALA A 101 -2.36 -21.69 10.25
C ALA A 101 -3.35 -22.42 11.16
N ASP A 102 -2.82 -23.29 12.01
CA ASP A 102 -3.60 -23.91 13.07
C ASP A 102 -4.02 -22.84 14.11
N PRO A 103 -5.32 -22.67 14.39
CA PRO A 103 -5.78 -21.77 15.43
C PRO A 103 -5.13 -21.96 16.79
N ALA A 104 -4.69 -23.16 17.11
CA ALA A 104 -4.01 -23.48 18.38
C ALA A 104 -2.66 -22.75 18.55
N LEU A 105 -2.08 -22.20 17.48
CA LEU A 105 -0.86 -21.37 17.55
C LEU A 105 -1.09 -20.02 18.19
N PHE A 106 -2.33 -19.52 18.23
CA PHE A 106 -2.69 -18.17 18.66
C PHE A 106 -3.25 -18.19 20.10
N TYR A 107 -2.98 -17.10 20.85
CA TYR A 107 -3.44 -16.98 22.22
C TYR A 107 -4.97 -17.02 22.33
N ASP A 108 -5.66 -16.26 21.49
CA ASP A 108 -7.13 -16.27 21.38
C ASP A 108 -7.62 -17.09 20.18
N HIS A 109 -6.91 -18.19 19.90
CA HIS A 109 -7.26 -19.17 18.90
C HIS A 109 -7.70 -18.55 17.55
N ASP A 110 -8.84 -18.99 17.03
CA ASP A 110 -9.35 -18.54 15.72
C ASP A 110 -9.72 -17.05 15.70
N THR A 111 -10.10 -16.46 16.83
CA THR A 111 -10.40 -15.03 16.93
C THR A 111 -9.19 -14.19 16.55
N GLU A 112 -8.05 -14.44 17.17
CA GLU A 112 -6.82 -13.71 16.89
C GLU A 112 -6.31 -13.96 15.47
N ARG A 113 -6.33 -15.23 15.01
CA ARG A 113 -5.97 -15.60 13.65
C ARG A 113 -6.81 -14.82 12.62
N ARG A 114 -8.13 -14.77 12.82
CA ARG A 114 -9.06 -14.03 11.93
C ARG A 114 -8.82 -12.53 11.97
N MET A 115 -8.55 -11.94 13.14
CA MET A 115 -8.20 -10.53 13.24
C MET A 115 -6.96 -10.20 12.40
N ILE A 116 -5.89 -10.96 12.54
CA ILE A 116 -4.67 -10.77 11.76
C ILE A 116 -4.93 -10.93 10.25
N LEU A 117 -5.69 -11.94 9.85
CA LEU A 117 -6.08 -12.19 8.47
C LEU A 117 -6.90 -11.02 7.90
N GLY A 118 -7.94 -10.59 8.62
CA GLY A 118 -8.81 -9.50 8.19
C GLY A 118 -8.07 -8.17 8.06
N GLU A 119 -7.19 -7.83 9.02
CA GLU A 119 -6.35 -6.64 8.95
C GLU A 119 -5.40 -6.69 7.74
N ALA A 120 -4.75 -7.82 7.48
CA ALA A 120 -3.83 -7.96 6.35
C ALA A 120 -4.54 -7.81 4.99
N ILE A 121 -5.75 -8.37 4.83
CA ILE A 121 -6.58 -8.21 3.63
C ILE A 121 -6.98 -6.74 3.45
N GLY A 122 -7.43 -6.07 4.51
CA GLY A 122 -7.79 -4.66 4.48
C GLY A 122 -6.62 -3.76 4.11
N LEU A 123 -5.44 -4.02 4.67
CA LEU A 123 -4.21 -3.27 4.35
C LEU A 123 -3.75 -3.49 2.90
N ARG A 124 -3.89 -4.70 2.37
CA ARG A 124 -3.63 -5.00 0.95
C ARG A 124 -4.50 -4.15 0.03
N ALA A 125 -5.79 -4.13 0.29
CA ALA A 125 -6.75 -3.33 -0.49
C ALA A 125 -6.46 -1.83 -0.40
N TYR A 126 -6.16 -1.34 0.80
CA TYR A 126 -5.85 0.06 1.06
C TYR A 126 -4.61 0.53 0.29
N MET A 127 -3.55 -0.29 0.29
CA MET A 127 -2.33 0.04 -0.46
C MET A 127 -2.52 -0.02 -1.99
N HIS A 128 -3.31 -0.96 -2.50
CA HIS A 128 -3.66 -0.97 -3.93
C HIS A 128 -4.46 0.27 -4.32
N PHE A 129 -5.40 0.70 -3.48
CA PHE A 129 -6.16 1.92 -3.72
C PHE A 129 -5.25 3.16 -3.74
N ASP A 130 -4.29 3.26 -2.82
CA ASP A 130 -3.31 4.36 -2.82
C ASP A 130 -2.42 4.35 -4.07
N LEU A 131 -1.91 3.19 -4.46
CA LEU A 131 -1.18 3.07 -5.73
C LEU A 131 -2.04 3.49 -6.92
N LEU A 132 -3.30 3.08 -6.95
CA LEU A 132 -4.21 3.42 -8.04
C LEU A 132 -4.44 4.93 -8.13
N ARG A 133 -4.76 5.61 -7.02
CA ARG A 133 -5.00 7.06 -7.01
C ARG A 133 -3.77 7.90 -7.30
N MET A 134 -2.56 7.37 -7.08
CA MET A 134 -1.31 8.08 -7.35
C MET A 134 -0.77 7.84 -8.76
N TYR A 135 -0.90 6.62 -9.28
CA TYR A 135 -0.23 6.20 -10.51
C TYR A 135 -1.18 5.90 -11.68
N ALA A 136 -2.49 6.12 -11.49
CA ALA A 136 -3.49 6.01 -12.54
C ALA A 136 -4.35 7.28 -12.62
N PRO A 137 -5.00 7.55 -13.77
CA PRO A 137 -5.91 8.68 -13.88
C PRO A 137 -7.20 8.44 -13.07
N ALA A 138 -7.88 9.54 -12.73
CA ALA A 138 -9.21 9.44 -12.11
C ALA A 138 -10.18 8.63 -12.99
N PRO A 139 -11.08 7.83 -12.41
CA PRO A 139 -12.01 6.98 -13.18
C PRO A 139 -12.81 7.75 -14.24
N ALA A 140 -13.26 8.98 -13.92
CA ALA A 140 -14.00 9.83 -14.85
C ALA A 140 -13.19 10.26 -16.09
N ALA A 141 -11.86 10.30 -16.00
CA ALA A 141 -10.97 10.66 -17.10
C ALA A 141 -10.44 9.44 -17.88
N ASN A 142 -10.85 8.22 -17.50
CA ASN A 142 -10.34 7.00 -18.08
C ASN A 142 -11.49 6.15 -18.62
N PRO A 143 -11.53 5.89 -19.95
CA PRO A 143 -12.58 5.08 -20.59
C PRO A 143 -12.45 3.57 -20.29
N ASN A 144 -11.68 3.16 -19.28
CA ASN A 144 -11.45 1.77 -18.86
C ASN A 144 -10.85 0.86 -19.94
N THR A 145 -10.17 1.44 -20.93
CA THR A 145 -9.52 0.71 -22.03
C THR A 145 -8.00 0.60 -21.85
N ARG A 146 -7.44 1.31 -20.86
CA ARG A 146 -5.99 1.33 -20.57
C ARG A 146 -5.73 0.72 -19.20
N THR A 147 -4.57 0.07 -19.09
CA THR A 147 -4.09 -0.58 -17.87
C THR A 147 -2.96 0.24 -17.23
N PHE A 148 -2.88 0.28 -15.90
CA PHE A 148 -1.95 1.16 -15.18
C PHE A 148 -1.12 0.43 -14.13
N ILE A 149 -1.76 -0.22 -13.16
CA ILE A 149 -1.10 -1.00 -12.11
C ILE A 149 -1.66 -2.42 -12.09
N PRO A 150 -0.91 -3.44 -11.64
CA PRO A 150 -1.49 -4.74 -11.35
C PRO A 150 -2.33 -4.71 -10.07
N TYR A 151 -3.20 -5.69 -9.86
CA TYR A 151 -3.71 -6.08 -8.55
C TYR A 151 -3.05 -7.39 -8.15
N VAL A 152 -2.27 -7.39 -7.07
CA VAL A 152 -1.43 -8.51 -6.67
C VAL A 152 -1.95 -9.11 -5.37
N ASP A 153 -2.41 -10.36 -5.43
CA ASP A 153 -3.05 -11.08 -4.34
C ASP A 153 -2.29 -12.36 -3.89
N LYS A 154 -1.08 -12.54 -4.41
CA LYS A 154 -0.24 -13.73 -4.15
C LYS A 154 1.19 -13.38 -3.76
N TYR A 155 1.80 -14.27 -3.01
CA TYR A 155 3.22 -14.21 -2.62
C TYR A 155 3.86 -15.62 -2.76
N PRO A 156 5.07 -15.76 -3.30
CA PRO A 156 5.78 -14.73 -4.05
C PRO A 156 5.10 -14.44 -5.40
N SER A 157 5.29 -13.22 -5.90
CA SER A 157 4.74 -12.82 -7.20
C SER A 157 5.84 -12.10 -8.01
N TYR A 158 6.11 -12.57 -9.23
CA TYR A 158 7.25 -12.10 -10.02
C TYR A 158 6.83 -11.17 -11.16
N VAL A 159 5.81 -11.56 -11.91
CA VAL A 159 5.30 -10.79 -13.05
C VAL A 159 3.78 -10.75 -12.94
N ASN A 160 3.22 -9.54 -13.01
CA ASN A 160 1.78 -9.32 -12.97
C ASN A 160 1.38 -8.36 -14.07
N ASP A 161 0.34 -8.70 -14.79
CA ASP A 161 -0.22 -7.83 -15.82
C ASP A 161 -0.88 -6.61 -15.20
N LYS A 162 -0.64 -5.45 -15.82
CA LYS A 162 -1.34 -4.22 -15.44
C LYS A 162 -2.83 -4.38 -15.74
N GLN A 163 -3.66 -3.82 -14.88
CA GLN A 163 -5.11 -3.88 -14.95
C GLN A 163 -5.74 -2.51 -15.17
N THR A 164 -7.01 -2.50 -15.54
CA THR A 164 -7.79 -1.27 -15.67
C THR A 164 -8.09 -0.67 -14.28
N VAL A 165 -8.45 0.60 -14.25
CA VAL A 165 -8.87 1.27 -13.01
C VAL A 165 -10.07 0.56 -12.38
N SER A 166 -11.09 0.20 -13.18
CA SER A 166 -12.28 -0.50 -12.68
C SER A 166 -11.94 -1.85 -12.06
N TYR A 167 -11.09 -2.63 -12.73
CA TYR A 167 -10.64 -3.93 -12.20
C TYR A 167 -10.00 -3.78 -10.82
N CYS A 168 -9.06 -2.82 -10.68
CA CYS A 168 -8.39 -2.59 -9.42
C CYS A 168 -9.35 -2.12 -8.31
N LEU A 169 -10.31 -1.25 -8.64
CA LEU A 169 -11.32 -0.78 -7.68
C LEU A 169 -12.26 -1.90 -7.24
N GLU A 170 -12.74 -2.73 -8.17
CA GLU A 170 -13.60 -3.88 -7.86
C GLU A 170 -12.92 -4.88 -6.92
N HIS A 171 -11.63 -5.18 -7.17
CA HIS A 171 -10.85 -6.08 -6.31
C HIS A 171 -10.54 -5.47 -4.96
N ALA A 172 -10.21 -4.17 -4.89
CA ALA A 172 -10.01 -3.49 -3.62
C ALA A 172 -11.30 -3.45 -2.77
N ILE A 173 -12.46 -3.21 -3.40
CA ILE A 173 -13.76 -3.27 -2.73
C ILE A 173 -14.08 -4.68 -2.24
N ALA A 174 -13.78 -5.70 -3.05
CA ALA A 174 -13.99 -7.10 -2.66
C ALA A 174 -13.13 -7.47 -1.43
N ASP A 175 -11.85 -7.10 -1.44
CA ASP A 175 -10.96 -7.31 -0.29
C ASP A 175 -11.43 -6.56 0.96
N LEU A 176 -11.88 -5.30 0.84
CA LEU A 176 -12.40 -4.54 1.99
C LEU A 176 -13.68 -5.16 2.58
N LYS A 177 -14.57 -5.67 1.72
CA LYS A 177 -15.76 -6.40 2.17
C LYS A 177 -15.40 -7.71 2.85
N GLU A 178 -14.41 -8.43 2.32
CA GLU A 178 -13.95 -9.67 2.93
C GLU A 178 -13.25 -9.41 4.27
N SER A 179 -12.40 -8.38 4.34
CA SER A 179 -11.80 -7.91 5.60
C SER A 179 -12.88 -7.60 6.65
N GLN A 180 -13.90 -6.83 6.28
CA GLN A 180 -15.02 -6.50 7.17
C GLN A 180 -15.81 -7.74 7.63
N ARG A 181 -15.98 -8.75 6.75
CA ARG A 181 -16.67 -10.00 7.09
C ARG A 181 -15.89 -10.86 8.08
N ILE A 182 -14.55 -10.81 7.99
CA ILE A 182 -13.66 -11.61 8.82
C ILE A 182 -13.49 -10.99 10.21
N LEU A 183 -13.36 -9.66 10.28
CA LEU A 183 -13.26 -8.90 11.52
C LEU A 183 -14.58 -8.85 12.30
#